data_6ee19bb3d898649689ae39126c4e68fe
#
_entry.id   6ee19bb3d898649689ae39126c4e68fe
#
_cell.length_a   1.000
_cell.length_b   1.000
_cell.length_c   1.000
_cell.angle_alpha   90.00
_cell.angle_beta   90.00
_cell.angle_gamma   90.00
#
_symmetry.space_group_name_H-M   'P 1'
#
loop_
_entity.id
_entity.type
_entity.pdbx_description
1 polymer ?
#
loop_
_entity_poly.entity_id
_entity_poly.type
_entity_poly.pdbx_seq_one_letter_code
_entity_poly.pdbx_strand_id
1 'polypeptide(L)'
;MALPPVVLDPPFNILRISHIELNVTDLSASKAFYCDVLGLAVTDETNSRLYLRAMEERSHHCVILVKSDMASVAAMGYRVWSEDDLDKAHAWFSSKGRDVAWIERAYQGRTLRTSDNSGMPIELHHAMDRLPSIHQQYAQYKGVKPLRIDHFNCFSTNVDEAT
;
A
#
# COMPACT_ATOMS: atom_id res chain seq x y z
N MET A 1 27.89 10.61 -6.38
CA MET A 1 26.76 11.21 -5.65
C MET A 1 26.93 10.85 -4.18
N ALA A 2 26.94 11.81 -3.26
CA ALA A 2 26.98 11.51 -1.83
C ALA A 2 25.55 11.18 -1.38
N LEU A 3 25.39 10.13 -0.58
CA LEU A 3 24.10 9.82 0.03
C LEU A 3 23.67 10.97 0.97
N PRO A 4 22.38 11.29 1.05
CA PRO A 4 21.90 12.27 2.01
C PRO A 4 22.23 11.82 3.44
N PRO A 5 22.37 12.76 4.39
CA PRO A 5 22.62 12.40 5.77
C PRO A 5 21.43 11.60 6.35
N VAL A 6 21.75 10.65 7.22
CA VAL A 6 20.74 9.86 7.91
C VAL A 6 19.88 10.79 8.80
N VAL A 7 18.56 10.73 8.63
CA VAL A 7 17.61 11.42 9.50
C VAL A 7 17.30 10.52 10.68
N LEU A 8 17.86 10.84 11.85
CA LEU A 8 17.66 10.05 13.08
C LEU A 8 16.37 10.42 13.83
N ASP A 9 15.82 11.59 13.57
CA ASP A 9 14.60 12.10 14.19
C ASP A 9 13.63 12.56 13.08
N PRO A 10 12.89 11.62 12.47
CA PRO A 10 11.98 11.94 11.37
C PRO A 10 10.76 12.72 11.89
N PRO A 11 10.12 13.56 11.05
CA PRO A 11 8.95 14.35 11.45
C PRO A 11 7.75 13.51 11.84
N PHE A 12 7.65 12.29 11.33
CA PHE A 12 6.67 11.25 11.69
C PHE A 12 7.24 9.86 11.38
N ASN A 13 6.70 8.83 12.00
CA ASN A 13 7.28 7.49 11.92
C ASN A 13 6.48 6.57 10.99
N ILE A 14 7.08 6.15 9.89
CA ILE A 14 6.58 5.07 9.04
C ILE A 14 7.06 3.75 9.61
N LEU A 15 6.12 2.85 9.93
CA LEU A 15 6.42 1.54 10.47
C LEU A 15 6.83 0.55 9.38
N ARG A 16 6.05 0.52 8.28
CA ARG A 16 6.27 -0.41 7.16
C ARG A 16 5.43 -0.04 5.94
N ILE A 17 5.79 -0.62 4.80
CA ILE A 17 4.90 -0.73 3.65
C ILE A 17 3.68 -1.58 4.05
N SER A 18 2.51 -1.16 3.63
CA SER A 18 1.24 -1.80 3.97
C SER A 18 0.58 -2.45 2.76
N HIS A 19 0.29 -1.67 1.73
CA HIS A 19 -0.42 -2.16 0.56
C HIS A 19 -0.10 -1.36 -0.70
N ILE A 20 -0.49 -1.92 -1.84
CA ILE A 20 -0.53 -1.21 -3.13
C ILE A 20 -1.94 -1.29 -3.71
N GLU A 21 -2.45 -0.18 -4.24
CA GLU A 21 -3.68 -0.15 -5.04
C GLU A 21 -3.31 0.02 -6.51
N LEU A 22 -3.77 -0.92 -7.34
CA LEU A 22 -3.51 -0.96 -8.77
C LEU A 22 -4.82 -0.85 -9.55
N ASN A 23 -4.88 0.06 -10.49
CA ASN A 23 -5.90 0.08 -11.51
C ASN A 23 -5.57 -0.97 -12.57
N VAL A 24 -6.54 -1.82 -12.90
CA VAL A 24 -6.39 -2.92 -13.87
C VAL A 24 -7.53 -2.88 -14.90
N THR A 25 -7.22 -3.19 -16.14
CA THR A 25 -8.21 -3.15 -17.23
C THR A 25 -9.10 -4.40 -17.27
N ASP A 26 -8.59 -5.53 -16.79
CA ASP A 26 -9.32 -6.79 -16.67
C ASP A 26 -9.14 -7.36 -15.27
N LEU A 27 -10.19 -7.22 -14.43
CA LEU A 27 -10.16 -7.68 -13.05
C LEU A 27 -10.12 -9.22 -12.95
N SER A 28 -10.77 -9.93 -13.90
CA SER A 28 -10.80 -11.39 -13.91
C SER A 28 -9.44 -11.99 -14.29
N ALA A 29 -8.80 -11.48 -15.34
CA ALA A 29 -7.45 -11.89 -15.72
C ALA A 29 -6.43 -11.54 -14.62
N SER A 30 -6.57 -10.37 -14.00
CA SER A 30 -5.72 -9.96 -12.88
C SER A 30 -5.93 -10.87 -11.67
N LYS A 31 -7.18 -11.23 -11.33
CA LYS A 31 -7.47 -12.20 -10.26
C LYS A 31 -6.78 -13.54 -10.52
N ALA A 32 -6.90 -14.08 -11.72
CA ALA A 32 -6.22 -15.34 -12.08
C ALA A 32 -4.70 -15.23 -11.89
N PHE A 33 -4.08 -14.14 -12.34
CA PHE A 33 -2.64 -13.93 -12.15
C PHE A 33 -2.25 -13.82 -10.67
N TYR A 34 -2.88 -12.91 -9.92
CA TYR A 34 -2.50 -12.66 -8.53
C TYR A 34 -2.83 -13.83 -7.59
N CYS A 35 -3.94 -14.56 -7.85
CA CYS A 35 -4.36 -15.67 -6.97
C CYS A 35 -3.78 -17.02 -7.40
N ASP A 36 -3.81 -17.37 -8.69
CA ASP A 36 -3.42 -18.71 -9.12
C ASP A 36 -1.92 -18.80 -9.44
N VAL A 37 -1.32 -17.74 -10.00
CA VAL A 37 0.13 -17.73 -10.32
C VAL A 37 0.94 -17.22 -9.12
N LEU A 38 0.62 -16.05 -8.56
CA LEU A 38 1.35 -15.53 -7.40
C LEU A 38 0.92 -16.18 -6.09
N GLY A 39 -0.33 -16.57 -5.94
CA GLY A 39 -0.82 -17.27 -4.75
C GLY A 39 -1.26 -16.35 -3.61
N LEU A 40 -1.71 -15.12 -3.94
CA LEU A 40 -2.35 -14.26 -2.96
C LEU A 40 -3.76 -14.76 -2.63
N ALA A 41 -4.18 -14.62 -1.39
CA ALA A 41 -5.50 -15.01 -0.93
C ALA A 41 -6.50 -13.85 -1.06
N VAL A 42 -7.67 -14.13 -1.64
CA VAL A 42 -8.79 -13.17 -1.67
C VAL A 42 -9.32 -12.97 -0.26
N THR A 43 -9.50 -11.73 0.15
CA THR A 43 -10.08 -11.35 1.43
C THR A 43 -11.46 -10.74 1.28
N ASP A 44 -11.66 -10.00 0.19
CA ASP A 44 -12.97 -9.49 -0.22
C ASP A 44 -13.00 -9.19 -1.72
N GLU A 45 -14.19 -9.22 -2.31
CA GLU A 45 -14.40 -9.00 -3.74
C GLU A 45 -15.73 -8.30 -4.00
N THR A 46 -15.70 -7.31 -4.86
CA THR A 46 -16.87 -6.61 -5.40
C THR A 46 -16.84 -6.63 -6.94
N ASN A 47 -17.84 -6.09 -7.60
CA ASN A 47 -17.87 -6.00 -9.07
C ASN A 47 -16.73 -5.14 -9.66
N SER A 48 -16.11 -4.28 -8.85
CA SER A 48 -15.09 -3.33 -9.31
C SER A 48 -13.78 -3.39 -8.52
N ARG A 49 -13.72 -4.14 -7.42
CA ARG A 49 -12.56 -4.22 -6.54
C ARG A 49 -12.29 -5.63 -6.07
N LEU A 50 -11.01 -5.95 -5.91
CA LEU A 50 -10.54 -7.21 -5.34
C LEU A 50 -9.48 -6.88 -4.29
N TYR A 51 -9.67 -7.40 -3.08
CA TYR A 51 -8.74 -7.26 -1.97
C TYR A 51 -7.99 -8.56 -1.76
N LEU A 52 -6.66 -8.48 -1.71
CA LEU A 52 -5.78 -9.64 -1.66
C LEU A 52 -4.76 -9.49 -0.53
N ARG A 53 -4.40 -10.61 0.09
CA ARG A 53 -3.33 -10.65 1.08
C ARG A 53 -2.31 -11.75 0.80
N ALA A 54 -1.08 -11.52 1.22
CA ALA A 54 0.00 -12.50 1.21
C ALA A 54 -0.10 -13.45 2.42
N MET A 55 0.70 -14.53 2.42
CA MET A 55 0.58 -15.65 3.35
C MET A 55 0.74 -15.28 4.84
N GLU A 56 1.71 -14.44 5.16
CA GLU A 56 1.98 -14.03 6.54
C GLU A 56 1.19 -12.80 6.99
N GLU A 57 0.53 -12.12 6.04
CA GLU A 57 -0.21 -10.92 6.36
C GLU A 57 -1.44 -11.23 7.22
N ARG A 58 -1.54 -10.55 8.35
CA ARG A 58 -2.74 -10.54 9.17
C ARG A 58 -3.60 -9.29 8.96
N SER A 59 -3.07 -8.30 8.27
CA SER A 59 -3.83 -7.16 7.76
C SER A 59 -4.82 -7.64 6.71
N HIS A 60 -5.96 -6.93 6.60
CA HIS A 60 -7.02 -7.31 5.68
C HIS A 60 -6.51 -7.50 4.25
N HIS A 61 -5.65 -6.61 3.78
CA HIS A 61 -5.08 -6.68 2.43
C HIS A 61 -3.67 -6.10 2.36
N CYS A 62 -2.93 -6.52 1.33
CA CYS A 62 -1.68 -5.90 0.90
C CYS A 62 -1.67 -5.55 -0.59
N VAL A 63 -2.65 -6.02 -1.37
CA VAL A 63 -2.88 -5.62 -2.76
C VAL A 63 -4.37 -5.35 -2.94
N ILE A 64 -4.69 -4.23 -3.57
CA ILE A 64 -6.05 -3.89 -4.01
C ILE A 64 -6.01 -3.76 -5.53
N LEU A 65 -6.88 -4.49 -6.23
CA LEU A 65 -7.07 -4.35 -7.67
C LEU A 65 -8.39 -3.64 -7.92
N VAL A 66 -8.37 -2.60 -8.73
CA VAL A 66 -9.54 -1.78 -9.07
C VAL A 66 -9.75 -1.82 -10.56
N LYS A 67 -10.96 -2.16 -10.99
CA LYS A 67 -11.33 -2.12 -12.41
C LYS A 67 -11.29 -0.69 -12.92
N SER A 68 -10.58 -0.48 -14.02
CA SER A 68 -10.39 0.83 -14.65
C SER A 68 -10.19 0.67 -16.16
N ASP A 69 -10.33 1.74 -16.89
CA ASP A 69 -10.05 1.76 -18.34
C ASP A 69 -8.55 1.81 -18.66
N MET A 70 -7.72 2.16 -17.67
CA MET A 70 -6.27 2.28 -17.84
C MET A 70 -5.52 1.69 -16.65
N ALA A 71 -4.46 0.93 -16.92
CA ALA A 71 -3.59 0.38 -15.90
C ALA A 71 -2.71 1.48 -15.29
N SER A 72 -2.67 1.56 -13.96
CA SER A 72 -1.84 2.53 -13.22
C SER A 72 -1.67 2.13 -11.76
N VAL A 73 -0.72 2.75 -11.07
CA VAL A 73 -0.64 2.73 -9.60
C VAL A 73 -1.59 3.80 -9.07
N ALA A 74 -2.57 3.39 -8.29
CA ALA A 74 -3.55 4.30 -7.69
C ALA A 74 -3.13 4.76 -6.29
N ALA A 75 -2.42 3.91 -5.53
CA ALA A 75 -1.85 4.28 -4.23
C ALA A 75 -0.71 3.35 -3.82
N MET A 76 0.28 3.90 -3.15
CA MET A 76 1.29 3.19 -2.36
C MET A 76 0.98 3.45 -0.88
N GLY A 77 0.57 2.41 -0.18
CA GLY A 77 0.12 2.49 1.21
C GLY A 77 1.23 2.21 2.20
N TYR A 78 1.37 3.07 3.21
CA TYR A 78 2.30 2.91 4.31
C TYR A 78 1.57 2.95 5.64
N ARG A 79 1.99 2.10 6.55
CA ARG A 79 1.50 2.14 7.92
C ARG A 79 2.42 3.00 8.78
N VAL A 80 1.84 3.96 9.48
CA VAL A 80 2.54 4.77 10.48
C VAL A 80 2.49 4.13 11.86
N TRP A 81 3.34 4.60 12.78
CA TRP A 81 3.46 4.04 14.12
C TRP A 81 2.22 4.31 14.98
N SER A 82 1.63 5.50 14.90
CA SER A 82 0.51 5.94 15.74
C SER A 82 -0.47 6.83 14.98
N GLU A 83 -1.65 7.07 15.55
CA GLU A 83 -2.60 8.08 15.03
C GLU A 83 -2.01 9.49 15.06
N ASP A 84 -1.20 9.81 16.08
CA ASP A 84 -0.49 11.08 16.20
C ASP A 84 0.51 11.29 15.05
N ASP A 85 1.15 10.20 14.55
CA ASP A 85 2.01 10.27 13.38
C ASP A 85 1.23 10.62 12.08
N LEU A 86 -0.06 10.30 11.99
CA LEU A 86 -0.89 10.75 10.86
C LEU A 86 -1.09 12.28 10.90
N ASP A 87 -1.34 12.84 12.08
CA ASP A 87 -1.50 14.30 12.23
C ASP A 87 -0.17 15.02 11.97
N LYS A 88 0.94 14.46 12.43
CA LYS A 88 2.29 14.97 12.12
C LYS A 88 2.60 14.90 10.63
N ALA A 89 2.25 13.77 9.99
CA ALA A 89 2.42 13.62 8.54
C ALA A 89 1.59 14.65 7.77
N HIS A 90 0.32 14.85 8.14
CA HIS A 90 -0.53 15.87 7.55
C HIS A 90 0.10 17.26 7.65
N ALA A 91 0.54 17.66 8.85
CA ALA A 91 1.19 18.94 9.07
C ALA A 91 2.48 19.08 8.25
N TRP A 92 3.30 18.02 8.21
CA TRP A 92 4.57 18.02 7.48
C TRP A 92 4.35 18.18 5.97
N PHE A 93 3.50 17.35 5.34
CA PHE A 93 3.22 17.44 3.91
C PHE A 93 2.58 18.78 3.53
N SER A 94 1.65 19.29 4.36
CA SER A 94 1.05 20.62 4.17
C SER A 94 2.11 21.72 4.22
N SER A 95 3.08 21.65 5.16
CA SER A 95 4.17 22.62 5.27
C SER A 95 5.11 22.62 4.05
N LYS A 96 5.15 21.50 3.31
CA LYS A 96 5.89 21.36 2.05
C LYS A 96 5.08 21.75 0.81
N GLY A 97 3.88 22.29 0.99
CA GLY A 97 3.00 22.68 -0.11
C GLY A 97 2.42 21.51 -0.89
N ARG A 98 2.36 20.32 -0.29
CA ARG A 98 1.73 19.16 -0.92
C ARG A 98 0.23 19.17 -0.68
N ASP A 99 -0.51 18.71 -1.68
CA ASP A 99 -1.93 18.43 -1.49
C ASP A 99 -2.09 17.25 -0.54
N VAL A 100 -2.88 17.45 0.50
CA VAL A 100 -3.20 16.44 1.50
C VAL A 100 -4.70 16.35 1.69
N ALA A 101 -5.21 15.14 1.79
CA ALA A 101 -6.62 14.88 2.00
C ALA A 101 -6.85 13.73 2.97
N TRP A 102 -7.80 13.90 3.88
CA TRP A 102 -8.34 12.79 4.66
C TRP A 102 -9.36 12.04 3.82
N ILE A 103 -9.21 10.72 3.75
CA ILE A 103 -10.12 9.84 3.03
C ILE A 103 -10.56 8.68 3.91
N GLU A 104 -11.73 8.13 3.59
CA GLU A 104 -12.24 6.89 4.18
C GLU A 104 -11.92 5.71 3.26
N ARG A 105 -11.36 4.68 3.84
CA ARG A 105 -11.04 3.44 3.13
C ARG A 105 -11.71 2.24 3.81
N ALA A 106 -12.29 1.36 3.03
CA ALA A 106 -12.81 0.09 3.53
C ALA A 106 -11.70 -0.72 4.21
N TYR A 107 -11.99 -1.32 5.37
CA TYR A 107 -11.09 -2.15 6.17
C TYR A 107 -9.85 -1.44 6.73
N GLN A 108 -9.71 -0.17 6.44
CA GLN A 108 -8.58 0.66 6.82
C GLN A 108 -9.12 1.87 7.54
N GLY A 109 -8.59 2.19 8.67
CA GLY A 109 -9.05 3.33 9.44
C GLY A 109 -8.84 4.67 8.71
N ARG A 110 -8.80 5.75 9.46
CA ARG A 110 -8.50 7.10 8.98
C ARG A 110 -7.23 7.08 8.13
N THR A 111 -7.30 7.59 6.93
CA THR A 111 -6.21 7.54 5.94
C THR A 111 -5.91 8.92 5.41
N LEU A 112 -4.63 9.29 5.40
CA LEU A 112 -4.13 10.49 4.77
C LEU A 112 -3.67 10.16 3.35
N ARG A 113 -4.17 10.90 2.36
CA ARG A 113 -3.74 10.80 0.96
C ARG A 113 -2.92 12.02 0.56
N THR A 114 -1.80 11.76 -0.12
CA THR A 114 -0.88 12.78 -0.65
C THR A 114 -0.08 12.21 -1.83
N SER A 115 0.98 12.89 -2.24
CA SER A 115 1.93 12.39 -3.24
C SER A 115 3.37 12.66 -2.82
N ASP A 116 4.31 11.90 -3.37
CA ASP A 116 5.74 12.18 -3.27
C ASP A 116 6.18 13.32 -4.21
N ASN A 117 7.49 13.60 -4.26
CA ASN A 117 8.08 14.62 -5.12
C ASN A 117 7.91 14.33 -6.61
N SER A 118 7.77 13.06 -7.00
CA SER A 118 7.57 12.63 -8.38
C SER A 118 6.09 12.52 -8.77
N GLY A 119 5.17 12.88 -7.88
CA GLY A 119 3.72 12.80 -8.08
C GLY A 119 3.16 11.38 -7.86
N MET A 120 3.94 10.44 -7.31
CA MET A 120 3.44 9.10 -6.99
C MET A 120 2.45 9.18 -5.83
N PRO A 121 1.26 8.57 -5.96
CA PRO A 121 0.22 8.64 -4.94
C PRO A 121 0.61 7.84 -3.70
N ILE A 122 0.53 8.49 -2.54
CA ILE A 122 0.86 7.92 -1.22
C ILE A 122 -0.40 7.90 -0.35
N GLU A 123 -0.59 6.82 0.38
CA GLU A 123 -1.56 6.72 1.46
C GLU A 123 -0.87 6.33 2.77
N LEU A 124 -1.18 7.06 3.84
CA LEU A 124 -0.72 6.77 5.19
C LEU A 124 -1.90 6.40 6.07
N HIS A 125 -1.77 5.32 6.83
CA HIS A 125 -2.77 4.87 7.80
C HIS A 125 -2.10 4.25 9.03
N HIS A 126 -2.80 4.24 10.16
CA HIS A 126 -2.31 3.56 11.36
C HIS A 126 -2.98 2.20 11.56
N ALA A 127 -4.29 2.13 11.42
CA ALA A 127 -5.09 0.93 11.65
C ALA A 127 -5.52 0.26 10.33
N MET A 128 -5.73 -1.04 10.39
CA MET A 128 -6.35 -1.85 9.34
C MET A 128 -6.96 -3.08 10.00
N ASP A 129 -8.12 -3.52 9.53
CA ASP A 129 -8.78 -4.74 9.99
C ASP A 129 -7.84 -5.94 9.92
N ARG A 130 -7.96 -6.83 10.89
CA ARG A 130 -7.12 -8.00 11.00
C ARG A 130 -7.92 -9.26 10.75
N LEU A 131 -7.34 -10.17 9.99
CA LEU A 131 -7.91 -11.47 9.68
C LEU A 131 -7.12 -12.60 10.37
N PRO A 132 -7.74 -13.77 10.57
CA PRO A 132 -7.04 -14.96 11.05
C PRO A 132 -5.84 -15.29 10.15
N SER A 133 -4.78 -15.80 10.74
CA SER A 133 -3.61 -16.27 9.98
C SER A 133 -3.99 -17.42 9.05
N ILE A 134 -3.48 -17.37 7.82
CA ILE A 134 -3.52 -18.51 6.89
C ILE A 134 -2.19 -19.26 6.85
N HIS A 135 -1.22 -18.85 7.65
CA HIS A 135 0.05 -19.55 7.77
C HIS A 135 -0.20 -20.99 8.26
N GLN A 136 0.45 -21.95 7.65
CA GLN A 136 0.27 -23.39 7.85
C GLN A 136 -1.08 -23.97 7.35
N GLN A 137 -1.94 -23.20 6.69
CA GLN A 137 -3.13 -23.72 6.03
C GLN A 137 -2.80 -24.19 4.61
N TYR A 138 -1.97 -25.19 4.49
CA TYR A 138 -1.35 -25.63 3.24
C TYR A 138 -2.32 -25.94 2.10
N ALA A 139 -3.55 -26.36 2.42
CA ALA A 139 -4.60 -26.59 1.43
C ALA A 139 -5.05 -25.33 0.68
N GLN A 140 -4.78 -24.14 1.22
CA GLN A 140 -5.10 -22.86 0.60
C GLN A 140 -3.96 -22.31 -0.26
N TYR A 141 -2.78 -22.94 -0.22
CA TYR A 141 -1.61 -22.40 -0.89
C TYR A 141 -1.61 -22.71 -2.38
N LYS A 142 -1.40 -21.68 -3.18
CA LYS A 142 -1.28 -21.74 -4.64
C LYS A 142 -0.01 -21.00 -5.10
N GLY A 143 0.41 -21.25 -6.30
CA GLY A 143 1.46 -20.50 -7.01
C GLY A 143 2.75 -20.28 -6.21
N VAL A 144 3.31 -19.09 -6.33
CA VAL A 144 4.61 -18.69 -5.74
C VAL A 144 4.54 -18.50 -4.22
N LYS A 145 3.39 -18.15 -3.68
CA LYS A 145 3.13 -17.96 -2.23
C LYS A 145 3.99 -16.86 -1.60
N PRO A 146 3.87 -15.60 -2.05
CA PRO A 146 4.60 -14.50 -1.43
C PRO A 146 4.20 -14.36 0.04
N LEU A 147 5.18 -14.09 0.89
CA LEU A 147 4.98 -14.02 2.33
C LEU A 147 4.33 -12.69 2.73
N ARG A 148 4.83 -11.58 2.18
CA ARG A 148 4.37 -10.22 2.45
C ARG A 148 4.82 -9.26 1.37
N ILE A 149 4.24 -8.06 1.34
CA ILE A 149 4.80 -6.92 0.63
C ILE A 149 5.93 -6.32 1.47
N ASP A 150 7.07 -6.02 0.83
CA ASP A 150 8.28 -5.60 1.55
C ASP A 150 8.78 -4.22 1.10
N HIS A 151 8.80 -3.95 -0.20
CA HIS A 151 9.25 -2.67 -0.74
C HIS A 151 8.56 -2.32 -2.05
N PHE A 152 8.55 -1.02 -2.36
CA PHE A 152 8.21 -0.49 -3.67
C PHE A 152 9.50 -0.07 -4.38
N ASN A 153 9.55 -0.31 -5.68
CA ASN A 153 10.59 0.21 -6.53
C ASN A 153 9.95 1.19 -7.53
N CYS A 154 10.31 2.46 -7.43
CA CYS A 154 9.80 3.52 -8.29
C CYS A 154 10.93 4.14 -9.09
N PHE A 155 10.65 4.47 -10.35
CA PHE A 155 11.57 5.24 -11.17
C PHE A 155 11.32 6.72 -10.97
N SER A 156 12.39 7.49 -10.75
CA SER A 156 12.35 8.94 -10.69
C SER A 156 13.23 9.54 -11.78
N THR A 157 12.77 10.62 -12.40
CA THR A 157 13.57 11.41 -13.34
C THR A 157 14.61 12.30 -12.63
N ASN A 158 14.39 12.55 -11.33
CA ASN A 158 15.29 13.31 -10.48
C ASN A 158 15.47 12.60 -9.13
N VAL A 159 16.49 11.76 -9.04
CA VAL A 159 16.76 10.96 -7.83
C VAL A 159 17.18 11.84 -6.65
N ASP A 160 17.88 12.95 -6.89
CA ASP A 160 18.35 13.85 -5.81
C ASP A 160 17.17 14.55 -5.10
N GLU A 161 16.07 14.85 -5.80
CA GLU A 161 14.86 15.39 -5.21
C GLU A 161 13.97 14.32 -4.58
N ALA A 162 14.11 13.07 -5.01
CA ALA A 162 13.29 11.95 -4.54
C ALA A 162 13.85 11.29 -3.28
N THR A 163 15.05 11.66 -2.85
CA THR A 163 15.76 11.15 -1.67
C THR A 163 15.75 12.17 -0.54
#